data_6e9b3e445f9c9f4beeb2ccff0c3e8ba8
#
_entry.id   6e9b3e445f9c9f4beeb2ccff0c3e8ba8
#
_cell.length_a   1.000
_cell.length_b   1.000
_cell.length_c   1.000
_cell.angle_alpha   90.00
_cell.angle_beta   90.00
_cell.angle_gamma   90.00
#
_symmetry.space_group_name_H-M   'P 1'
#
loop_
_entity.id
_entity.type
_entity.pdbx_description
1 polymer ?
#
loop_
_entity_poly.entity_id
_entity_poly.type
_entity_poly.pdbx_seq_one_letter_code
_entity_poly.pdbx_strand_id
1 'polypeptide(L)'
;MLNLLSDIRIFDIIDILIVSFIVYEFILLVKGTRAMQILSGLIFVLLPLVISPWIQLNTIVWMLERILPIGFLALLILFQPEFRKTLEKLGRKRFFGGQVYQKDEELESMIAEIHKAAVSLSREKCGAIIVIARETALEDHLENATIIKGVISAALLQNIFYPKSPLHDGAVIIANGLVDAAGCILPLTDNPKLKQEYGTRHRAAIGVTENSDAVSVVVSEETGRISIASNGILHAKSEDELKTDLKRMLSPLQNKPLFKARI
;
A
#
# COMPACT_ATOMS: atom_id res chain seq x y z
N MET A 1 47.12 -3.55 21.79
CA MET A 1 46.08 -3.69 20.79
C MET A 1 45.45 -5.10 20.71
N LEU A 2 45.82 -6.01 21.62
CA LEU A 2 45.40 -7.43 21.59
C LEU A 2 44.42 -7.86 22.71
N ASN A 3 43.99 -6.94 23.58
CA ASN A 3 43.09 -7.28 24.70
C ASN A 3 41.61 -6.92 24.49
N LEU A 4 41.23 -6.47 23.29
CA LEU A 4 39.83 -6.15 22.99
C LEU A 4 38.96 -7.39 22.65
N LEU A 5 39.58 -8.54 22.40
CA LEU A 5 38.88 -9.78 22.06
C LEU A 5 38.59 -10.70 23.26
N SER A 6 39.23 -10.45 24.40
CA SER A 6 39.08 -11.30 25.61
C SER A 6 37.85 -10.92 26.48
N ASP A 7 37.26 -9.78 26.28
CA ASP A 7 36.12 -9.28 27.08
C ASP A 7 34.75 -9.37 26.36
N ILE A 8 34.70 -9.99 25.17
CA ILE A 8 33.44 -10.15 24.45
C ILE A 8 32.54 -11.17 25.17
N ARG A 9 31.49 -10.69 25.81
CA ARG A 9 30.47 -11.51 26.45
C ARG A 9 29.48 -12.00 25.40
N ILE A 10 28.83 -13.13 25.65
CA ILE A 10 27.75 -13.65 24.78
C ILE A 10 26.67 -12.59 24.56
N PHE A 11 26.41 -11.73 25.55
CA PHE A 11 25.45 -10.62 25.45
C PHE A 11 25.86 -9.56 24.42
N ASP A 12 27.17 -9.31 24.24
CA ASP A 12 27.66 -8.32 23.24
C ASP A 12 27.42 -8.83 21.81
N ILE A 13 27.51 -10.15 21.59
CA ILE A 13 27.21 -10.77 20.30
C ILE A 13 25.70 -10.67 20.01
N ILE A 14 24.85 -10.91 21.01
CA ILE A 14 23.41 -10.79 20.89
C ILE A 14 23.02 -9.34 20.58
N ASP A 15 23.62 -8.37 21.25
CA ASP A 15 23.39 -6.94 21.05
C ASP A 15 23.75 -6.53 19.62
N ILE A 16 24.93 -6.93 19.12
CA ILE A 16 25.37 -6.69 17.74
C ILE A 16 24.40 -7.32 16.73
N LEU A 17 23.91 -8.53 16.98
CA LEU A 17 22.95 -9.19 16.10
C LEU A 17 21.60 -8.47 16.09
N ILE A 18 21.11 -8.04 17.24
CA ILE A 18 19.85 -7.29 17.35
C ILE A 18 19.98 -5.95 16.60
N VAL A 19 21.05 -5.20 16.85
CA VAL A 19 21.30 -3.92 16.18
C VAL A 19 21.47 -4.11 14.68
N SER A 20 22.20 -5.13 14.24
CA SER A 20 22.37 -5.46 12.82
C SER A 20 21.03 -5.80 12.15
N PHE A 21 20.18 -6.56 12.84
CA PHE A 21 18.86 -6.90 12.35
C PHE A 21 17.96 -5.66 12.22
N ILE A 22 17.96 -4.79 13.24
CA ILE A 22 17.19 -3.54 13.22
C ILE A 22 17.66 -2.64 12.08
N VAL A 23 18.96 -2.48 11.89
CA VAL A 23 19.55 -1.66 10.82
C VAL A 23 19.21 -2.26 9.44
N TYR A 24 19.28 -3.58 9.30
CA TYR A 24 18.92 -4.27 8.06
C TYR A 24 17.45 -4.06 7.67
N GLU A 25 16.52 -4.25 8.62
CA GLU A 25 15.10 -4.01 8.41
C GLU A 25 14.81 -2.54 8.07
N PHE A 26 15.51 -1.61 8.74
CA PHE A 26 15.40 -0.18 8.46
C PHE A 26 15.85 0.16 7.03
N ILE A 27 16.99 -0.39 6.59
CA ILE A 27 17.49 -0.18 5.20
C ILE A 27 16.50 -0.76 4.18
N LEU A 28 15.93 -1.95 4.44
CA LEU A 28 14.93 -2.55 3.58
C LEU A 28 13.65 -1.69 3.47
N LEU A 29 13.23 -1.10 4.58
CA LEU A 29 12.04 -0.25 4.64
C LEU A 29 12.21 1.06 3.86
N VAL A 30 13.42 1.61 3.85
CA VAL A 30 13.76 2.86 3.17
C VAL A 30 14.11 2.64 1.69
N LYS A 31 14.56 1.44 1.33
CA LYS A 31 14.98 1.08 -0.04
C LYS A 31 13.81 1.24 -1.03
N GLY A 32 14.04 2.01 -2.09
CA GLY A 32 13.04 2.27 -3.14
C GLY A 32 12.07 3.41 -2.85
N THR A 33 12.24 4.12 -1.72
CA THR A 33 11.42 5.28 -1.36
C THR A 33 12.13 6.60 -1.66
N ARG A 34 11.38 7.72 -1.69
CA ARG A 34 11.93 9.09 -1.76
C ARG A 34 12.87 9.37 -0.58
N ALA A 35 12.65 8.69 0.56
CA ALA A 35 13.51 8.78 1.74
C ALA A 35 14.97 8.35 1.45
N MET A 36 15.19 7.37 0.58
CA MET A 36 16.54 6.94 0.20
C MET A 36 17.31 8.03 -0.54
N GLN A 37 16.64 8.80 -1.40
CA GLN A 37 17.25 9.93 -2.11
C GLN A 37 17.65 11.05 -1.17
N ILE A 38 16.79 11.36 -0.18
CA ILE A 38 17.06 12.38 0.85
C ILE A 38 18.20 11.91 1.75
N LEU A 39 18.21 10.63 2.16
CA LEU A 39 19.26 10.07 3.00
C LEU A 39 20.64 10.12 2.29
N SER A 40 20.69 9.79 1.01
CA SER A 40 21.95 9.90 0.24
C SER A 40 22.44 11.33 0.12
N GLY A 41 21.54 12.31 -0.06
CA GLY A 41 21.85 13.73 -0.02
C GLY A 41 22.36 14.19 1.34
N LEU A 42 21.75 13.70 2.43
CA LEU A 42 22.19 14.02 3.80
C LEU A 42 23.60 13.48 4.09
N ILE A 43 23.90 12.27 3.65
CA ILE A 43 25.27 11.69 3.79
C ILE A 43 26.29 12.60 3.10
N PHE A 44 25.98 13.12 1.89
CA PHE A 44 26.86 14.02 1.18
C PHE A 44 27.09 15.34 1.93
N VAL A 45 26.06 15.89 2.57
CA VAL A 45 26.17 17.10 3.40
C VAL A 45 26.97 16.87 4.68
N LEU A 46 26.88 15.68 5.27
CA LEU A 46 27.62 15.32 6.49
C LEU A 46 29.07 14.90 6.24
N LEU A 47 29.42 14.55 5.00
CA LEU A 47 30.78 14.11 4.64
C LEU A 47 31.87 15.12 5.03
N PRO A 48 31.70 16.45 4.87
CA PRO A 48 32.70 17.44 5.33
C PRO A 48 32.97 17.40 6.83
N LEU A 49 31.97 17.05 7.68
CA LEU A 49 32.19 16.93 9.13
C LEU A 49 33.11 15.77 9.47
N VAL A 50 33.02 14.67 8.74
CA VAL A 50 33.86 13.48 8.94
C VAL A 50 35.29 13.72 8.45
N ILE A 51 35.46 14.48 7.36
CA ILE A 51 36.75 14.73 6.73
C ILE A 51 37.48 15.94 7.36
N SER A 52 36.74 16.84 8.00
CA SER A 52 37.23 18.09 8.59
C SER A 52 38.45 17.93 9.53
N PRO A 53 38.54 16.93 10.41
CA PRO A 53 39.71 16.76 11.28
C PRO A 53 41.02 16.59 10.50
N TRP A 54 40.94 16.12 9.26
CA TRP A 54 42.10 15.81 8.43
C TRP A 54 42.51 16.99 7.52
N ILE A 55 41.55 17.85 7.13
CA ILE A 55 41.77 18.92 6.15
C ILE A 55 41.61 20.32 6.78
N GLN A 56 41.30 20.41 8.08
CA GLN A 56 41.13 21.64 8.86
C GLN A 56 40.09 22.63 8.27
N LEU A 57 38.94 22.12 7.80
CA LEU A 57 37.84 22.89 7.19
C LEU A 57 36.98 23.62 8.25
N ASN A 58 37.59 24.44 9.10
CA ASN A 58 36.95 25.04 10.27
C ASN A 58 35.71 25.89 9.93
N THR A 59 35.72 26.63 8.84
CA THR A 59 34.63 27.52 8.43
C THR A 59 33.39 26.71 7.97
N ILE A 60 33.62 25.64 7.21
CA ILE A 60 32.52 24.78 6.71
C ILE A 60 31.89 24.04 7.88
N VAL A 61 32.71 23.51 8.79
CA VAL A 61 32.24 22.82 10.01
C VAL A 61 31.41 23.77 10.87
N TRP A 62 31.93 24.97 11.18
CA TRP A 62 31.21 25.97 11.95
C TRP A 62 29.87 26.33 11.33
N MET A 63 29.79 26.49 10.01
CA MET A 63 28.54 26.76 9.30
C MET A 63 27.58 25.58 9.37
N LEU A 64 28.07 24.34 9.16
CA LEU A 64 27.24 23.13 9.25
C LEU A 64 26.71 22.89 10.65
N GLU A 65 27.52 23.09 11.70
CA GLU A 65 27.08 22.96 13.08
C GLU A 65 25.92 23.91 13.45
N ARG A 66 25.85 25.08 12.81
CA ARG A 66 24.75 26.06 12.99
C ARG A 66 23.51 25.71 12.19
N ILE A 67 23.68 25.13 10.99
CA ILE A 67 22.56 24.83 10.07
C ILE A 67 21.95 23.44 10.39
N LEU A 68 22.75 22.46 10.83
CA LEU A 68 22.29 21.10 11.08
C LEU A 68 21.10 20.97 12.02
N PRO A 69 21.01 21.70 13.16
CA PRO A 69 19.85 21.61 14.05
C PRO A 69 18.55 22.05 13.34
N ILE A 70 18.63 23.10 12.51
CA ILE A 70 17.49 23.61 11.72
C ILE A 70 17.14 22.60 10.62
N GLY A 71 18.15 22.07 9.94
CA GLY A 71 18.00 21.03 8.93
C GLY A 71 17.38 19.75 9.47
N PHE A 72 17.76 19.34 10.69
CA PHE A 72 17.16 18.20 11.38
C PHE A 72 15.68 18.42 11.66
N LEU A 73 15.29 19.62 12.14
CA LEU A 73 13.89 19.97 12.36
C LEU A 73 13.09 19.94 11.05
N ALA A 74 13.66 20.51 9.98
CA ALA A 74 13.03 20.48 8.65
C ALA A 74 12.86 19.04 8.13
N LEU A 75 13.85 18.19 8.36
CA LEU A 75 13.79 16.77 8.00
C LEU A 75 12.68 16.04 8.76
N LEU A 76 12.53 16.31 10.05
CA LEU A 76 11.49 15.73 10.89
C LEU A 76 10.08 16.09 10.40
N ILE A 77 9.87 17.36 10.01
CA ILE A 77 8.62 17.84 9.41
C ILE A 77 8.38 17.16 8.05
N LEU A 78 9.42 17.02 7.23
CA LEU A 78 9.32 16.40 5.92
C LEU A 78 8.95 14.91 6.00
N PHE A 79 9.45 14.20 7.02
CA PHE A 79 9.17 12.78 7.24
C PHE A 79 7.94 12.53 8.12
N GLN A 80 7.26 13.56 8.59
CA GLN A 80 6.05 13.42 9.40
C GLN A 80 5.02 12.46 8.79
N PRO A 81 4.67 12.55 7.47
CA PRO A 81 3.69 11.66 6.86
C PRO A 81 4.17 10.19 6.81
N GLU A 82 5.46 9.94 6.62
CA GLU A 82 6.03 8.59 6.60
C GLU A 82 6.03 7.95 7.98
N PHE A 83 6.40 8.72 9.00
CA PHE A 83 6.32 8.29 10.40
C PHE A 83 4.87 7.97 10.81
N ARG A 84 3.93 8.84 10.46
CA ARG A 84 2.51 8.61 10.73
C ARG A 84 2.04 7.29 10.09
N LYS A 85 2.29 7.07 8.80
CA LYS A 85 1.93 5.84 8.08
C LYS A 85 2.56 4.59 8.70
N THR A 86 3.82 4.69 9.14
CA THR A 86 4.54 3.57 9.75
C THR A 86 3.97 3.22 11.13
N LEU A 87 3.69 4.24 11.95
CA LEU A 87 3.08 4.06 13.28
C LEU A 87 1.65 3.51 13.16
N GLU A 88 0.88 3.97 12.19
CA GLU A 88 -0.44 3.44 11.89
C GLU A 88 -0.37 1.96 11.50
N LYS A 89 0.58 1.56 10.63
CA LYS A 89 0.80 0.14 10.27
C LYS A 89 1.19 -0.71 11.48
N LEU A 90 2.04 -0.20 12.36
CA LEU A 90 2.45 -0.89 13.60
C LEU A 90 1.31 -1.00 14.61
N GLY A 91 0.51 0.05 14.76
CA GLY A 91 -0.64 0.08 15.67
C GLY A 91 -1.76 -0.86 15.22
N ARG A 92 -2.06 -0.90 13.92
CA ARG A 92 -3.13 -1.72 13.35
C ARG A 92 -2.89 -3.22 13.47
N LYS A 93 -1.66 -3.70 13.30
CA LYS A 93 -1.33 -5.15 13.43
C LYS A 93 -1.60 -5.75 14.81
N ARG A 94 -1.76 -4.93 15.85
CA ARG A 94 -1.78 -5.44 17.23
C ARG A 94 -3.09 -5.25 17.99
N PHE A 95 -3.98 -4.32 17.59
CA PHE A 95 -5.11 -3.92 18.43
C PHE A 95 -6.50 -4.06 17.79
N PHE A 96 -6.59 -4.08 16.46
CA PHE A 96 -7.88 -4.30 15.80
C PHE A 96 -7.74 -5.56 14.95
N GLY A 97 -8.36 -6.62 15.40
CA GLY A 97 -8.40 -7.90 14.70
C GLY A 97 -8.78 -7.68 13.25
N GLY A 98 -7.91 -8.12 12.33
CA GLY A 98 -8.16 -8.07 10.90
C GLY A 98 -9.52 -8.65 10.58
N GLN A 99 -10.16 -8.16 9.55
CA GLN A 99 -11.43 -8.69 9.06
C GLN A 99 -11.22 -10.15 8.63
N VAL A 100 -11.34 -11.05 9.58
CA VAL A 100 -11.43 -12.48 9.30
C VAL A 100 -12.91 -12.73 9.00
N TYR A 101 -13.23 -12.99 7.74
CA TYR A 101 -14.53 -13.57 7.42
C TYR A 101 -14.67 -14.84 8.25
N GLN A 102 -15.59 -14.81 9.22
CA GLN A 102 -15.69 -15.86 10.23
C GLN A 102 -16.21 -17.19 9.69
N LYS A 103 -16.74 -17.17 8.44
CA LYS A 103 -17.24 -18.36 7.76
C LYS A 103 -16.80 -18.37 6.30
N ASP A 104 -16.24 -19.47 5.85
CA ASP A 104 -15.87 -19.68 4.45
C ASP A 104 -17.08 -19.52 3.51
N GLU A 105 -18.29 -19.83 3.97
CA GLU A 105 -19.54 -19.67 3.22
C GLU A 105 -19.89 -18.20 2.92
N GLU A 106 -19.66 -17.28 3.86
CA GLU A 106 -19.89 -15.84 3.67
C GLU A 106 -18.90 -15.26 2.66
N LEU A 107 -17.65 -15.68 2.74
CA LEU A 107 -16.61 -15.29 1.79
C LEU A 107 -16.92 -15.81 0.39
N GLU A 108 -17.34 -17.06 0.25
CA GLU A 108 -17.73 -17.63 -1.05
C GLU A 108 -18.93 -16.93 -1.67
N SER A 109 -19.94 -16.62 -0.86
CA SER A 109 -21.13 -15.87 -1.31
C SER A 109 -20.74 -14.46 -1.80
N MET A 110 -19.92 -13.74 -1.04
CA MET A 110 -19.43 -12.43 -1.42
C MET A 110 -18.65 -12.49 -2.75
N ILE A 111 -17.71 -13.41 -2.88
CA ILE A 111 -16.92 -13.60 -4.09
C ILE A 111 -17.82 -13.93 -5.29
N ALA A 112 -18.84 -14.77 -5.09
CA ALA A 112 -19.77 -15.12 -6.14
C ALA A 112 -20.56 -13.89 -6.65
N GLU A 113 -21.01 -13.02 -5.76
CA GLU A 113 -21.76 -11.82 -6.14
C GLU A 113 -20.84 -10.76 -6.82
N ILE A 114 -19.61 -10.58 -6.31
CA ILE A 114 -18.62 -9.71 -6.97
C ILE A 114 -18.25 -10.22 -8.36
N HIS A 115 -18.01 -11.53 -8.49
CA HIS A 115 -17.74 -12.17 -9.78
C HIS A 115 -18.87 -11.95 -10.77
N LYS A 116 -20.13 -12.21 -10.37
CA LYS A 116 -21.32 -12.01 -11.18
C LYS A 116 -21.45 -10.56 -11.66
N ALA A 117 -21.23 -9.59 -10.77
CA ALA A 117 -21.24 -8.18 -11.12
C ALA A 117 -20.14 -7.84 -12.13
N ALA A 118 -18.90 -8.24 -11.87
CA ALA A 118 -17.76 -7.95 -12.72
C ALA A 118 -17.93 -8.53 -14.14
N VAL A 119 -18.44 -9.76 -14.26
CA VAL A 119 -18.73 -10.40 -15.55
C VAL A 119 -19.83 -9.66 -16.32
N SER A 120 -20.91 -9.27 -15.65
CA SER A 120 -21.98 -8.50 -16.30
C SER A 120 -21.49 -7.14 -16.78
N LEU A 121 -20.79 -6.38 -15.90
CA LEU A 121 -20.21 -5.08 -16.24
C LEU A 121 -19.16 -5.18 -17.36
N SER A 122 -18.40 -6.27 -17.40
CA SER A 122 -17.44 -6.57 -18.47
C SER A 122 -18.12 -6.72 -19.84
N ARG A 123 -19.20 -7.49 -19.90
CA ARG A 123 -19.99 -7.72 -21.14
C ARG A 123 -20.61 -6.45 -21.68
N GLU A 124 -21.05 -5.58 -20.77
CA GLU A 124 -21.65 -4.28 -21.12
C GLU A 124 -20.59 -3.18 -21.32
N LYS A 125 -19.30 -3.49 -21.13
CA LYS A 125 -18.20 -2.53 -21.13
C LYS A 125 -18.45 -1.35 -20.19
N CYS A 126 -19.04 -1.63 -19.04
CA CYS A 126 -19.31 -0.67 -18.01
C CYS A 126 -18.12 -0.59 -17.07
N GLY A 127 -17.45 0.57 -17.01
CA GLY A 127 -16.28 0.78 -16.17
C GLY A 127 -16.62 0.69 -14.69
N ALA A 128 -15.87 -0.11 -13.94
CA ALA A 128 -16.08 -0.30 -12.51
C ALA A 128 -14.77 -0.46 -11.75
N ILE A 129 -14.79 -0.06 -10.48
CA ILE A 129 -13.70 -0.32 -9.54
C ILE A 129 -14.29 -0.70 -8.18
N ILE A 130 -14.05 -1.94 -7.75
CA ILE A 130 -14.54 -2.53 -6.51
C ILE A 130 -13.34 -2.83 -5.63
N VAL A 131 -13.23 -2.17 -4.49
CA VAL A 131 -12.13 -2.32 -3.54
C VAL A 131 -12.60 -3.11 -2.34
N ILE A 132 -11.94 -4.21 -2.04
CA ILE A 132 -12.23 -5.07 -0.92
C ILE A 132 -11.18 -4.77 0.16
N ALA A 133 -11.63 -4.12 1.25
CA ALA A 133 -10.79 -3.84 2.41
C ALA A 133 -10.43 -5.14 3.12
N ARG A 134 -9.21 -5.20 3.67
CA ARG A 134 -8.73 -6.32 4.47
C ARG A 134 -8.35 -5.85 5.87
N GLU A 135 -7.08 -5.95 6.27
CA GLU A 135 -6.61 -5.51 7.58
C GLU A 135 -6.49 -3.98 7.66
N THR A 136 -6.19 -3.34 6.52
CA THR A 136 -6.06 -1.88 6.45
C THR A 136 -7.43 -1.25 6.24
N ALA A 137 -7.85 -0.41 7.18
CA ALA A 137 -9.07 0.38 7.02
C ALA A 137 -8.87 1.42 5.90
N LEU A 138 -9.93 1.66 5.13
CA LEU A 138 -9.94 2.62 4.00
C LEU A 138 -10.79 3.85 4.33
N GLU A 139 -10.92 4.17 5.62
CA GLU A 139 -11.77 5.26 6.12
C GLU A 139 -11.37 6.63 5.57
N ASP A 140 -10.08 6.85 5.30
CA ASP A 140 -9.56 8.08 4.70
C ASP A 140 -10.15 8.36 3.30
N HIS A 141 -10.72 7.34 2.65
CA HIS A 141 -11.34 7.45 1.32
C HIS A 141 -12.86 7.61 1.36
N LEU A 142 -13.44 7.68 2.57
CA LEU A 142 -14.89 7.82 2.78
C LEU A 142 -15.35 9.28 2.92
N GLU A 143 -14.46 10.25 3.07
CA GLU A 143 -14.80 11.65 3.38
C GLU A 143 -15.82 12.28 2.42
N ASN A 144 -15.72 11.96 1.11
CA ASN A 144 -16.62 12.48 0.08
C ASN A 144 -17.49 11.37 -0.55
N ALA A 145 -17.53 10.20 0.06
CA ALA A 145 -18.24 9.05 -0.46
C ALA A 145 -19.69 9.00 0.09
N THR A 146 -20.56 8.34 -0.66
CA THR A 146 -21.90 8.02 -0.17
C THR A 146 -21.85 6.71 0.64
N ILE A 147 -22.13 6.80 1.92
CA ILE A 147 -22.21 5.63 2.82
C ILE A 147 -23.46 4.82 2.50
N ILE A 148 -23.31 3.53 2.23
CA ILE A 148 -24.39 2.62 1.82
C ILE A 148 -24.70 1.60 2.92
N LYS A 149 -23.69 0.90 3.43
CA LYS A 149 -23.80 -0.20 4.41
C LYS A 149 -24.83 -1.28 3.98
N GLY A 150 -24.80 -1.59 2.69
CA GLY A 150 -25.74 -2.52 2.07
C GLY A 150 -25.17 -3.93 1.92
N VAL A 151 -26.06 -4.93 1.84
CA VAL A 151 -25.69 -6.31 1.54
C VAL A 151 -25.10 -6.40 0.13
N ILE A 152 -23.99 -7.14 0.01
CA ILE A 152 -23.32 -7.34 -1.27
C ILE A 152 -24.20 -8.17 -2.18
N SER A 153 -24.56 -7.60 -3.33
CA SER A 153 -25.27 -8.33 -4.38
C SER A 153 -24.82 -7.81 -5.76
N ALA A 154 -24.83 -8.70 -6.74
CA ALA A 154 -24.48 -8.33 -8.12
C ALA A 154 -25.36 -7.20 -8.63
N ALA A 155 -26.66 -7.23 -8.31
CA ALA A 155 -27.63 -6.22 -8.70
C ALA A 155 -27.30 -4.84 -8.11
N LEU A 156 -26.90 -4.76 -6.83
CA LEU A 156 -26.50 -3.50 -6.19
C LEU A 156 -25.24 -2.94 -6.87
N LEU A 157 -24.21 -3.76 -7.07
CA LEU A 157 -22.97 -3.34 -7.72
C LEU A 157 -23.20 -2.87 -9.16
N GLN A 158 -24.01 -3.58 -9.93
CA GLN A 158 -24.39 -3.17 -11.29
C GLN A 158 -25.14 -1.83 -11.30
N ASN A 159 -26.08 -1.62 -10.39
CA ASN A 159 -26.80 -0.35 -10.28
C ASN A 159 -25.89 0.81 -9.89
N ILE A 160 -24.92 0.59 -9.01
CA ILE A 160 -23.95 1.63 -8.63
C ILE A 160 -23.16 2.08 -9.86
N PHE A 161 -22.62 1.13 -10.63
CA PHE A 161 -21.78 1.43 -11.80
C PHE A 161 -22.58 1.68 -13.09
N TYR A 162 -23.91 1.64 -13.03
CA TYR A 162 -24.72 1.95 -14.21
C TYR A 162 -24.38 3.34 -14.74
N PRO A 163 -24.13 3.49 -16.07
CA PRO A 163 -23.71 4.75 -16.65
C PRO A 163 -24.68 5.89 -16.33
N LYS A 164 -24.15 7.03 -15.93
CA LYS A 164 -24.90 8.24 -15.52
C LYS A 164 -25.66 8.12 -14.18
N SER A 165 -25.52 7.01 -13.43
CA SER A 165 -25.99 7.00 -12.04
C SER A 165 -25.17 7.97 -11.18
N PRO A 166 -25.71 8.55 -10.11
CA PRO A 166 -24.96 9.49 -9.25
C PRO A 166 -23.72 8.88 -8.60
N LEU A 167 -23.65 7.57 -8.46
CA LEU A 167 -22.59 6.85 -7.73
C LEU A 167 -21.56 6.16 -8.63
N HIS A 168 -21.70 6.23 -9.97
CA HIS A 168 -20.85 5.48 -10.89
C HIS A 168 -19.43 6.04 -11.03
N ASP A 169 -19.24 7.32 -10.71
CA ASP A 169 -17.94 7.98 -10.77
C ASP A 169 -17.23 7.85 -9.42
N GLY A 170 -16.29 6.92 -9.36
CA GLY A 170 -15.56 6.57 -8.16
C GLY A 170 -15.56 5.07 -7.89
N ALA A 171 -15.03 4.71 -6.73
CA ALA A 171 -14.93 3.33 -6.30
C ALA A 171 -16.07 2.91 -5.37
N VAL A 172 -16.37 1.62 -5.38
CA VAL A 172 -17.12 0.95 -4.32
C VAL A 172 -16.11 0.35 -3.34
N ILE A 173 -16.30 0.63 -2.05
CA ILE A 173 -15.53 0.00 -0.98
C ILE A 173 -16.40 -1.06 -0.29
N ILE A 174 -15.88 -2.27 -0.26
CA ILE A 174 -16.45 -3.40 0.48
C ILE A 174 -15.65 -3.57 1.75
N ALA A 175 -16.33 -3.49 2.89
CA ALA A 175 -15.75 -3.67 4.20
C ALA A 175 -16.72 -4.41 5.12
N ASN A 176 -16.21 -5.25 6.02
CA ASN A 176 -17.03 -6.02 6.99
C ASN A 176 -18.15 -6.86 6.34
N GLY A 177 -17.94 -7.37 5.12
CA GLY A 177 -18.93 -8.15 4.41
C GLY A 177 -20.10 -7.34 3.83
N LEU A 178 -20.00 -6.02 3.80
CA LEU A 178 -21.01 -5.10 3.26
C LEU A 178 -20.42 -4.20 2.18
N VAL A 179 -21.26 -3.68 1.31
CA VAL A 179 -20.95 -2.49 0.50
C VAL A 179 -20.97 -1.29 1.44
N ASP A 180 -19.80 -0.86 1.90
CA ASP A 180 -19.69 0.20 2.90
C ASP A 180 -20.01 1.57 2.31
N ALA A 181 -19.38 1.89 1.16
CA ALA A 181 -19.59 3.16 0.48
C ALA A 181 -19.40 3.05 -1.04
N ALA A 182 -19.93 4.03 -1.78
CA ALA A 182 -19.75 4.20 -3.23
C ALA A 182 -19.43 5.65 -3.58
N GLY A 183 -18.92 5.86 -4.80
CA GLY A 183 -18.41 7.16 -5.23
C GLY A 183 -17.13 7.58 -4.51
N CYS A 184 -16.35 6.60 -4.02
CA CYS A 184 -15.12 6.87 -3.27
C CYS A 184 -14.01 7.36 -4.20
N ILE A 185 -13.32 8.44 -3.80
CA ILE A 185 -12.15 8.95 -4.50
C ILE A 185 -10.90 8.24 -3.96
N LEU A 186 -10.16 7.59 -4.86
CA LEU A 186 -8.96 6.85 -4.52
C LEU A 186 -7.71 7.57 -5.02
N PRO A 187 -6.55 7.38 -4.35
CA PRO A 187 -5.28 7.89 -4.83
C PRO A 187 -4.89 7.23 -6.15
N LEU A 188 -4.40 8.02 -7.09
CA LEU A 188 -3.83 7.50 -8.32
C LEU A 188 -2.36 7.14 -8.10
N THR A 189 -1.90 6.06 -8.73
CA THR A 189 -0.48 5.73 -8.72
C THR A 189 0.33 6.73 -9.53
N ASP A 190 1.50 7.10 -9.00
CA ASP A 190 2.48 7.97 -9.66
C ASP A 190 3.49 7.18 -10.51
N ASN A 191 3.33 5.86 -10.69
CA ASN A 191 4.31 5.01 -11.37
C ASN A 191 4.39 5.34 -12.88
N PRO A 192 5.51 5.92 -13.38
CA PRO A 192 5.65 6.31 -14.77
C PRO A 192 5.81 5.12 -15.73
N LYS A 193 6.06 3.92 -15.21
CA LYS A 193 6.26 2.71 -16.02
C LYS A 193 4.97 2.02 -16.41
N LEU A 194 3.83 2.54 -15.98
CA LEU A 194 2.55 1.96 -16.32
C LEU A 194 2.23 2.18 -17.80
N LYS A 195 1.65 1.17 -18.41
CA LYS A 195 1.20 1.22 -19.80
C LYS A 195 0.23 2.39 -19.99
N GLN A 196 0.35 3.09 -21.12
CA GLN A 196 -0.54 4.20 -21.47
C GLN A 196 -2.02 3.78 -21.63
N GLU A 197 -2.27 2.48 -21.83
CA GLU A 197 -3.61 1.87 -21.92
C GLU A 197 -4.41 1.90 -20.62
N TYR A 198 -3.79 2.22 -19.48
CA TYR A 198 -4.47 2.20 -18.18
C TYR A 198 -5.17 3.54 -17.91
N GLY A 199 -6.50 3.53 -17.97
CA GLY A 199 -7.34 4.66 -17.58
C GLY A 199 -7.31 4.95 -16.08
N THR A 200 -8.07 5.97 -15.67
CA THR A 200 -8.10 6.45 -14.27
C THR A 200 -8.47 5.37 -13.27
N ARG A 201 -9.46 4.49 -13.56
CA ARG A 201 -9.86 3.39 -12.66
C ARG A 201 -8.74 2.37 -12.43
N HIS A 202 -7.95 2.05 -13.45
CA HIS A 202 -6.80 1.17 -13.30
C HIS A 202 -5.71 1.79 -12.42
N ARG A 203 -5.41 3.08 -12.62
CA ARG A 203 -4.44 3.83 -11.82
C ARG A 203 -4.89 3.98 -10.37
N ALA A 204 -6.18 4.17 -10.14
CA ALA A 204 -6.77 4.22 -8.81
C ALA A 204 -6.68 2.88 -8.09
N ALA A 205 -6.95 1.77 -8.78
CA ALA A 205 -6.82 0.43 -8.22
C ALA A 205 -5.38 0.10 -7.81
N ILE A 206 -4.41 0.48 -8.63
CA ILE A 206 -2.99 0.33 -8.29
C ILE A 206 -2.67 1.23 -7.08
N GLY A 207 -3.04 2.50 -7.13
CA GLY A 207 -2.72 3.48 -6.08
C GLY A 207 -3.26 3.12 -4.69
N VAL A 208 -4.49 2.64 -4.59
CA VAL A 208 -5.05 2.18 -3.31
C VAL A 208 -4.33 0.94 -2.79
N THR A 209 -3.92 0.02 -3.69
CA THR A 209 -3.21 -1.22 -3.29
C THR A 209 -1.71 -1.03 -3.08
N GLU A 210 -1.11 0.09 -3.47
CA GLU A 210 0.26 0.48 -3.09
C GLU A 210 0.36 0.87 -1.61
N ASN A 211 -0.73 1.46 -1.07
CA ASN A 211 -0.76 2.01 0.29
C ASN A 211 -1.58 1.16 1.28
N SER A 212 -2.18 0.07 0.83
CA SER A 212 -3.00 -0.83 1.66
C SER A 212 -2.83 -2.28 1.24
N ASP A 213 -3.34 -3.20 2.04
CA ASP A 213 -3.44 -4.62 1.72
C ASP A 213 -4.76 -4.99 1.02
N ALA A 214 -5.51 -3.98 0.58
CA ALA A 214 -6.78 -4.17 -0.14
C ALA A 214 -6.58 -4.93 -1.46
N VAL A 215 -7.63 -5.58 -1.89
CA VAL A 215 -7.74 -6.20 -3.23
C VAL A 215 -8.74 -5.40 -4.04
N SER A 216 -8.37 -4.99 -5.25
CA SER A 216 -9.24 -4.21 -6.11
C SER A 216 -9.56 -4.96 -7.41
N VAL A 217 -10.84 -5.04 -7.76
CA VAL A 217 -11.32 -5.57 -9.04
C VAL A 217 -11.70 -4.39 -9.94
N VAL A 218 -11.15 -4.37 -11.16
CA VAL A 218 -11.38 -3.30 -12.13
C VAL A 218 -11.97 -3.89 -13.41
N VAL A 219 -12.99 -3.23 -13.93
CA VAL A 219 -13.55 -3.48 -15.27
C VAL A 219 -13.24 -2.27 -16.14
N SER A 220 -12.62 -2.50 -17.30
CA SER A 220 -12.31 -1.46 -18.28
C SER A 220 -13.57 -1.05 -19.06
N GLU A 221 -13.86 0.23 -19.14
CA GLU A 221 -14.95 0.76 -19.96
C GLU A 221 -14.66 0.71 -21.48
N GLU A 222 -13.39 0.68 -21.87
CA GLU A 222 -13.00 0.63 -23.27
C GLU A 222 -13.03 -0.81 -23.80
N THR A 223 -12.43 -1.73 -23.06
CA THR A 223 -12.18 -3.11 -23.53
C THR A 223 -13.12 -4.15 -22.91
N GLY A 224 -13.76 -3.83 -21.80
CA GLY A 224 -14.47 -4.79 -20.95
C GLY A 224 -13.56 -5.72 -20.15
N ARG A 225 -12.23 -5.60 -20.28
CA ARG A 225 -11.27 -6.48 -19.60
C ARG A 225 -11.38 -6.35 -18.08
N ILE A 226 -11.43 -7.50 -17.39
CA ILE A 226 -11.38 -7.57 -15.94
C ILE A 226 -9.94 -7.68 -15.50
N SER A 227 -9.58 -6.96 -14.45
CA SER A 227 -8.24 -7.00 -13.84
C SER A 227 -8.35 -6.99 -12.32
N ILE A 228 -7.38 -7.61 -11.64
CA ILE A 228 -7.22 -7.54 -10.18
C ILE A 228 -5.94 -6.77 -9.86
N ALA A 229 -6.04 -5.79 -8.97
CA ALA A 229 -4.90 -5.12 -8.37
C ALA A 229 -4.67 -5.60 -6.93
N SER A 230 -3.41 -5.84 -6.57
CA SER A 230 -2.98 -6.19 -5.22
C SER A 230 -1.50 -5.83 -5.06
N ASN A 231 -1.11 -5.25 -3.93
CA ASN A 231 0.26 -4.82 -3.64
C ASN A 231 0.87 -3.92 -4.74
N GLY A 232 0.09 -3.03 -5.32
CA GLY A 232 0.53 -2.11 -6.38
C GLY A 232 0.71 -2.75 -7.77
N ILE A 233 0.29 -4.00 -7.95
CA ILE A 233 0.44 -4.73 -9.23
C ILE A 233 -0.93 -5.08 -9.78
N LEU A 234 -1.15 -4.79 -11.06
CA LEU A 234 -2.40 -5.07 -11.77
C LEU A 234 -2.21 -6.27 -12.71
N HIS A 235 -3.11 -7.23 -12.63
CA HIS A 235 -3.13 -8.41 -13.49
C HIS A 235 -4.49 -8.55 -14.17
N ALA A 236 -4.46 -8.65 -15.50
CA ALA A 236 -5.66 -9.01 -16.26
C ALA A 236 -6.07 -10.46 -15.94
N LYS A 237 -7.38 -10.71 -15.86
CA LYS A 237 -7.97 -12.01 -15.52
C LYS A 237 -9.07 -12.39 -16.49
N SER A 238 -9.17 -13.70 -16.75
CA SER A 238 -10.35 -14.27 -17.38
C SER A 238 -11.49 -14.38 -16.35
N GLU A 239 -12.72 -14.60 -16.85
CA GLU A 239 -13.89 -14.78 -15.98
C GLU A 239 -13.67 -15.93 -14.98
N ASP A 240 -13.11 -17.07 -15.41
CA ASP A 240 -12.88 -18.24 -14.57
C ASP A 240 -11.77 -18.03 -13.52
N GLU A 241 -10.70 -17.33 -13.90
CA GLU A 241 -9.57 -17.03 -13.01
C GLU A 241 -9.94 -16.05 -11.91
N LEU A 242 -10.87 -15.11 -12.20
CA LEU A 242 -11.29 -14.07 -11.25
C LEU A 242 -11.76 -14.66 -9.91
N LYS A 243 -12.67 -15.64 -9.97
CA LYS A 243 -13.23 -16.27 -8.76
C LYS A 243 -12.15 -16.99 -7.94
N THR A 244 -11.29 -17.74 -8.61
CA THR A 244 -10.23 -18.51 -7.98
C THR A 244 -9.19 -17.61 -7.33
N ASP A 245 -8.79 -16.54 -8.01
CA ASP A 245 -7.80 -15.60 -7.51
C ASP A 245 -8.35 -14.75 -6.36
N LEU A 246 -9.61 -14.30 -6.43
CA LEU A 246 -10.25 -13.62 -5.30
C LEU A 246 -10.30 -14.52 -4.06
N LYS A 247 -10.70 -15.79 -4.21
CA LYS A 247 -10.72 -16.74 -3.10
C LYS A 247 -9.33 -16.89 -2.48
N ARG A 248 -8.30 -17.04 -3.31
CA ARG A 248 -6.93 -17.17 -2.85
C ARG A 248 -6.40 -15.91 -2.13
N MET A 249 -6.73 -14.71 -2.66
CA MET A 249 -6.25 -13.45 -2.09
C MET A 249 -6.97 -13.04 -0.82
N LEU A 250 -8.24 -13.42 -0.66
CA LEU A 250 -9.08 -13.05 0.48
C LEU A 250 -9.11 -14.10 1.58
N SER A 251 -8.66 -15.34 1.31
CA SER A 251 -8.58 -16.40 2.32
C SER A 251 -7.54 -16.09 3.40
N PRO A 252 -7.84 -16.29 4.67
CA PRO A 252 -6.95 -15.97 5.80
C PRO A 252 -5.68 -16.82 5.87
N LEU A 253 -5.60 -17.94 5.16
CA LEU A 253 -4.54 -18.95 5.29
C LEU A 253 -3.30 -18.72 4.40
N GLN A 254 -3.24 -17.67 3.57
CA GLN A 254 -2.09 -17.46 2.67
C GLN A 254 -1.51 -16.05 2.72
N ASN A 255 -0.82 -15.76 3.82
CA ASN A 255 0.03 -14.55 3.94
C ASN A 255 1.41 -14.73 3.28
N LYS A 256 1.52 -15.41 2.13
CA LYS A 256 2.75 -15.42 1.32
C LYS A 256 2.59 -14.50 0.12
N PRO A 257 3.54 -13.59 -0.14
CA PRO A 257 3.50 -12.73 -1.33
C PRO A 257 3.52 -13.63 -2.57
N LEU A 258 2.43 -13.58 -3.34
CA LEU A 258 2.18 -14.44 -4.52
C LEU A 258 3.00 -14.07 -5.74
N PHE A 259 3.69 -12.95 -5.72
CA PHE A 259 4.49 -12.49 -6.84
C PHE A 259 5.90 -12.15 -6.38
N LYS A 260 6.85 -13.06 -6.64
CA LYS A 260 8.24 -12.68 -6.79
C LYS A 260 8.32 -11.80 -8.04
N ALA A 261 8.66 -10.53 -7.87
CA ALA A 261 9.03 -9.68 -8.99
C ALA A 261 10.14 -10.44 -9.78
N ARG A 262 9.81 -10.91 -10.98
CA ARG A 262 10.85 -11.23 -11.95
C ARG A 262 11.42 -9.90 -12.41
N ILE A 263 12.66 -9.69 -11.98
CA ILE A 263 13.55 -8.61 -12.42
C ILE A 263 13.79 -8.75 -13.92
#